data_ac9a016be3d5de6239dd503141fbc78b
#
_entry.id   ac9a016be3d5de6239dd503141fbc78b
#
_cell.length_a   1.000
_cell.length_b   1.000
_cell.length_c   1.000
_cell.angle_alpha   90.00
_cell.angle_beta   90.00
_cell.angle_gamma   90.00
#
_symmetry.space_group_name_H-M   'P 1'
#
loop_
_entity.id
_entity.type
_entity.pdbx_description
1 polymer ?
#
loop_
_entity_poly.entity_id
_entity_poly.type
_entity_poly.pdbx_seq_one_letter_code
_entity_poly.pdbx_strand_id
1 'polypeptide(L)'
;MKIKWGIIIVLLISLVLRVYRLGDVPVSLFGDEVDASYQAWSLATTLRDYRGHFLPSYIQSLSEWRAPLEMYVVAPFVGLLGPSTFAARLPMALLGVLSIYLTYLITNLIFPKKISLGKKHELDTGLIAAVILALTPWHFHYTRNVVEQPPLFVLILLGVYFYLRAKEKTNYYALSLFAFVLTFYTYSIANLTTPFIVLLLLFCFPPKLKEVFKKGTITLLLITSLTVIPIAYQILFGPAAGRFGLINIANDRSTLDQIVLDRNRPWLTAPILEKIMNNKLTAVGGEFVSNYLTSLSPQFLFLNGDPNYRQSVDHFGVFLLALAPFFLFGVYTLVKNAKDRENLFPLLWLLLIPVGSSLTQGGGNHASRLFLMIFPLVVICAEGFFAVANAVKEKYRSFFAALVVLAILGNFSAYFYRYFNHYAYESSHVWQYGYEPLYTESRALIANANRVFINNSNEPALYRFALYFPVHPADFQKWFTTDVPAPHLFPGFSGFRFGDKFYFGQADNFEALIKLIQPGDIYFASQLKEVPGDWDLEKNPPSGVKVLLTVRDFYQRPLFYVLGK
;
A
#
# COMPACT_ATOMS: atom_id res chain seq x y z
N MET A 1 -19.47 25.92 -9.03
CA MET A 1 -20.10 24.62 -9.37
C MET A 1 -21.01 24.25 -8.22
N LYS A 2 -22.33 24.13 -8.41
CA LYS A 2 -23.23 23.67 -7.33
C LYS A 2 -22.93 22.18 -7.06
N ILE A 3 -22.54 21.85 -5.84
CA ILE A 3 -22.29 20.46 -5.42
C ILE A 3 -23.64 19.73 -5.47
N LYS A 4 -23.69 18.61 -6.18
CA LYS A 4 -24.90 17.79 -6.27
C LYS A 4 -25.04 16.90 -5.04
N TRP A 5 -26.24 16.77 -4.50
CA TRP A 5 -26.51 15.92 -3.33
C TRP A 5 -26.00 14.48 -3.49
N GLY A 6 -26.06 13.93 -4.71
CA GLY A 6 -25.60 12.56 -4.98
C GLY A 6 -24.14 12.32 -4.60
N ILE A 7 -23.22 13.23 -4.95
CA ILE A 7 -21.81 13.05 -4.58
C ILE A 7 -21.59 13.22 -3.07
N ILE A 8 -22.32 14.11 -2.40
CA ILE A 8 -22.22 14.26 -0.94
C ILE A 8 -22.57 12.94 -0.24
N ILE A 9 -23.68 12.30 -0.64
CA ILE A 9 -24.12 11.01 -0.09
C ILE A 9 -23.04 9.93 -0.32
N VAL A 10 -22.48 9.85 -1.53
CA VAL A 10 -21.40 8.89 -1.84
C VAL A 10 -20.19 9.11 -0.94
N LEU A 11 -19.77 10.36 -0.74
CA LEU A 11 -18.62 10.69 0.10
C LEU A 11 -18.87 10.36 1.59
N LEU A 12 -20.07 10.67 2.11
CA LEU A 12 -20.44 10.34 3.50
C LEU A 12 -20.48 8.83 3.73
N ILE A 13 -21.13 8.08 2.84
CA ILE A 13 -21.16 6.61 2.91
C ILE A 13 -19.73 6.05 2.82
N SER A 14 -18.91 6.58 1.91
CA SER A 14 -17.53 6.14 1.75
C SER A 14 -16.69 6.41 2.99
N LEU A 15 -16.89 7.55 3.66
CA LEU A 15 -16.21 7.87 4.91
C LEU A 15 -16.61 6.88 6.00
N VAL A 16 -17.91 6.64 6.20
CA VAL A 16 -18.42 5.70 7.20
C VAL A 16 -17.84 4.31 6.96
N LEU A 17 -17.89 3.80 5.72
CA LEU A 17 -17.36 2.49 5.38
C LEU A 17 -15.86 2.36 5.68
N ARG A 18 -15.06 3.41 5.43
CA ARG A 18 -13.60 3.38 5.63
C ARG A 18 -13.18 3.57 7.08
N VAL A 19 -13.97 4.28 7.88
CA VAL A 19 -13.66 4.52 9.29
C VAL A 19 -14.23 3.42 10.19
N TYR A 20 -15.27 2.68 9.74
CA TYR A 20 -15.86 1.60 10.52
C TYR A 20 -14.82 0.54 10.89
N ARG A 21 -14.62 0.29 12.19
CA ARG A 21 -13.63 -0.64 12.75
C ARG A 21 -12.21 -0.47 12.18
N LEU A 22 -11.77 0.77 11.93
CA LEU A 22 -10.49 1.06 11.29
C LEU A 22 -9.29 0.65 12.15
N GLY A 23 -9.44 0.70 13.47
CA GLY A 23 -8.43 0.22 14.42
C GLY A 23 -8.34 -1.30 14.52
N ASP A 24 -9.41 -2.04 14.12
CA ASP A 24 -9.53 -3.49 14.36
C ASP A 24 -9.26 -4.33 13.10
N VAL A 25 -9.58 -3.81 11.91
CA VAL A 25 -9.49 -4.55 10.63
C VAL A 25 -8.80 -3.67 9.59
N PRO A 26 -7.66 -4.12 9.05
CA PRO A 26 -6.90 -5.35 9.34
C PRO A 26 -6.47 -5.47 10.79
N VAL A 27 -6.24 -6.71 11.24
CA VAL A 27 -6.18 -7.13 12.64
C VAL A 27 -4.99 -6.59 13.44
N SER A 28 -3.96 -6.07 12.77
CA SER A 28 -2.76 -5.49 13.37
C SER A 28 -2.09 -4.53 12.39
N LEU A 29 -1.14 -3.74 12.84
CA LEU A 29 -0.22 -3.03 11.96
C LEU A 29 0.86 -3.98 11.49
N PHE A 30 1.04 -4.09 10.17
CA PHE A 30 2.19 -4.76 9.58
C PHE A 30 3.49 -3.98 9.87
N GLY A 31 4.65 -4.64 9.79
CA GLY A 31 5.93 -4.03 10.11
C GLY A 31 6.18 -2.66 9.47
N ASP A 32 5.82 -2.52 8.19
CA ASP A 32 5.93 -1.24 7.47
C ASP A 32 5.00 -0.17 8.04
N GLU A 33 3.77 -0.53 8.44
CA GLU A 33 2.84 0.40 9.08
C GLU A 33 3.31 0.81 10.48
N VAL A 34 3.91 -0.14 11.24
CA VAL A 34 4.50 0.14 12.56
C VAL A 34 5.62 1.15 12.42
N ASP A 35 6.56 0.91 11.50
CA ASP A 35 7.67 1.80 11.24
C ASP A 35 7.19 3.19 10.81
N ALA A 36 6.32 3.25 9.79
CA ALA A 36 5.75 4.51 9.31
C ALA A 36 5.01 5.28 10.41
N SER A 37 4.26 4.57 11.28
CA SER A 37 3.52 5.17 12.39
C SER A 37 4.46 5.73 13.46
N TYR A 38 5.52 5.01 13.80
CA TYR A 38 6.50 5.47 14.78
C TYR A 38 7.35 6.63 14.26
N GLN A 39 7.78 6.57 12.98
CA GLN A 39 8.42 7.69 12.29
C GLN A 39 7.53 8.94 12.28
N ALA A 40 6.25 8.76 11.94
CA ALA A 40 5.28 9.84 11.94
C ALA A 40 5.10 10.48 13.33
N TRP A 41 5.05 9.66 14.39
CA TRP A 41 4.99 10.15 15.76
C TRP A 41 6.27 10.90 16.15
N SER A 42 7.43 10.42 15.75
CA SER A 42 8.70 11.09 15.95
C SER A 42 8.74 12.45 15.24
N LEU A 43 8.33 12.51 13.97
CA LEU A 43 8.20 13.77 13.23
C LEU A 43 7.23 14.75 13.88
N ALA A 44 6.08 14.27 14.38
CA ALA A 44 5.08 15.13 15.02
C ALA A 44 5.57 15.74 16.33
N THR A 45 6.39 15.01 17.11
CA THR A 45 6.80 15.42 18.45
C THR A 45 8.16 16.10 18.49
N THR A 46 9.08 15.74 17.58
CA THR A 46 10.47 16.22 17.62
C THR A 46 10.92 16.90 16.33
N LEU A 47 10.10 16.90 15.27
CA LEU A 47 10.47 17.29 13.89
C LEU A 47 11.66 16.50 13.35
N ARG A 48 11.94 15.35 13.92
CA ARG A 48 13.03 14.45 13.54
C ARG A 48 12.51 13.04 13.30
N ASP A 49 13.18 12.28 12.44
CA ASP A 49 12.96 10.85 12.40
C ASP A 49 13.42 10.19 13.71
N TYR A 50 13.13 8.92 13.92
CA TYR A 50 13.54 8.24 15.17
C TYR A 50 15.08 8.08 15.29
N ARG A 51 15.84 8.28 14.21
CA ARG A 51 17.32 8.32 14.23
C ARG A 51 17.88 9.72 14.51
N GLY A 52 17.01 10.75 14.61
CA GLY A 52 17.38 12.10 14.98
C GLY A 52 17.64 13.06 13.79
N HIS A 53 17.43 12.67 12.53
CA HIS A 53 17.58 13.55 11.38
C HIS A 53 16.42 14.55 11.31
N PHE A 54 16.73 15.83 11.19
CA PHE A 54 15.74 16.91 11.15
C PHE A 54 15.06 16.99 9.78
N LEU A 55 13.73 16.93 9.74
CA LEU A 55 12.87 17.04 8.55
C LEU A 55 13.46 16.32 7.32
N PRO A 56 13.73 15.01 7.42
CA PRO A 56 14.44 14.29 6.37
C PRO A 56 13.65 14.22 5.08
N SER A 57 14.33 14.41 3.94
CA SER A 57 13.75 14.24 2.60
C SER A 57 13.71 12.77 2.14
N TYR A 58 14.35 11.88 2.88
CA TYR A 58 14.32 10.42 2.75
C TYR A 58 14.55 9.80 4.12
N ILE A 59 13.83 8.76 4.47
CA ILE A 59 13.87 8.19 5.82
C ILE A 59 14.41 6.77 5.76
N GLN A 60 15.33 6.45 6.64
CA GLN A 60 15.78 5.08 6.83
C GLN A 60 14.76 4.31 7.66
N SER A 61 14.15 3.30 7.03
CA SER A 61 13.16 2.41 7.60
C SER A 61 13.77 1.01 7.69
N LEU A 62 14.06 0.54 8.89
CA LEU A 62 14.74 -0.74 9.10
C LEU A 62 16.03 -0.83 8.26
N SER A 63 16.09 -1.76 7.30
CA SER A 63 17.20 -1.95 6.36
C SER A 63 17.06 -1.16 5.05
N GLU A 64 15.92 -0.51 4.81
CA GLU A 64 15.61 0.18 3.56
C GLU A 64 15.49 1.69 3.75
N TRP A 65 15.58 2.40 2.64
CA TRP A 65 15.31 3.83 2.59
C TRP A 65 13.99 4.08 1.88
N ARG A 66 13.14 4.93 2.47
CA ARG A 66 11.79 5.23 1.99
C ARG A 66 11.59 6.71 1.74
N ALA A 67 10.75 6.99 0.76
CA ALA A 67 10.22 8.33 0.53
C ALA A 67 9.29 8.74 1.70
N PRO A 68 9.37 9.99 2.20
CA PRO A 68 8.88 10.33 3.53
C PRO A 68 7.42 10.80 3.58
N LEU A 69 6.76 11.06 2.43
CA LEU A 69 5.50 11.80 2.40
C LEU A 69 4.36 11.08 3.15
N GLU A 70 4.33 9.76 3.09
CA GLU A 70 3.39 8.94 3.86
C GLU A 70 3.47 9.26 5.36
N MET A 71 4.69 9.29 5.90
CA MET A 71 4.95 9.54 7.31
C MET A 71 4.59 10.99 7.70
N TYR A 72 4.88 11.96 6.84
CA TYR A 72 4.45 13.35 7.04
C TYR A 72 2.92 13.52 7.01
N VAL A 73 2.21 12.75 6.19
CA VAL A 73 0.74 12.75 6.14
C VAL A 73 0.14 12.13 7.40
N VAL A 74 0.78 11.10 7.96
CA VAL A 74 0.34 10.43 9.20
C VAL A 74 0.67 11.25 10.45
N ALA A 75 1.77 12.00 10.44
CA ALA A 75 2.31 12.72 11.60
C ALA A 75 1.28 13.60 12.36
N PRO A 76 0.47 14.46 11.73
CA PRO A 76 -0.51 15.27 12.45
C PRO A 76 -1.52 14.43 13.22
N PHE A 77 -1.91 13.28 12.69
CA PHE A 77 -2.96 12.44 13.29
C PHE A 77 -2.43 11.67 14.50
N VAL A 78 -1.26 11.05 14.40
CA VAL A 78 -0.64 10.36 15.54
C VAL A 78 -0.13 11.36 16.60
N GLY A 79 0.24 12.56 16.17
CA GLY A 79 0.60 13.65 17.10
C GLY A 79 -0.57 14.16 17.92
N LEU A 80 -1.76 14.27 17.33
CA LEU A 80 -2.95 14.80 17.99
C LEU A 80 -3.75 13.73 18.74
N LEU A 81 -3.86 12.52 18.19
CA LEU A 81 -4.70 11.44 18.72
C LEU A 81 -3.90 10.39 19.53
N GLY A 82 -2.58 10.54 19.58
CA GLY A 82 -1.67 9.54 20.14
C GLY A 82 -1.32 8.41 19.17
N PRO A 83 -0.23 7.66 19.44
CA PRO A 83 0.22 6.55 18.62
C PRO A 83 -0.70 5.34 18.78
N SER A 84 -1.66 5.19 17.87
CA SER A 84 -2.62 4.08 17.83
C SER A 84 -2.88 3.65 16.39
N THR A 85 -3.31 2.40 16.21
CA THR A 85 -3.67 1.84 14.90
C THR A 85 -4.73 2.69 14.19
N PHE A 86 -5.74 3.16 14.91
CA PHE A 86 -6.77 4.05 14.37
C PHE A 86 -6.17 5.39 13.89
N ALA A 87 -5.37 6.06 14.73
CA ALA A 87 -4.78 7.36 14.41
C ALA A 87 -3.85 7.27 13.20
N ALA A 88 -3.09 6.19 13.07
CA ALA A 88 -2.19 5.96 11.94
C ALA A 88 -2.93 5.76 10.62
N ARG A 89 -4.04 4.99 10.62
CA ARG A 89 -4.81 4.65 9.42
C ARG A 89 -5.80 5.73 8.99
N LEU A 90 -6.24 6.60 9.89
CA LEU A 90 -7.27 7.62 9.61
C LEU A 90 -6.92 8.53 8.43
N PRO A 91 -5.70 9.07 8.28
CA PRO A 91 -5.35 9.90 7.12
C PRO A 91 -5.51 9.17 5.79
N MET A 92 -5.21 7.86 5.73
CA MET A 92 -5.39 7.07 4.50
C MET A 92 -6.87 6.91 4.14
N ALA A 93 -7.75 6.76 5.13
CA ALA A 93 -9.20 6.72 4.93
C ALA A 93 -9.72 8.07 4.37
N LEU A 94 -9.23 9.19 4.89
CA LEU A 94 -9.58 10.53 4.40
C LEU A 94 -9.07 10.79 2.99
N LEU A 95 -7.84 10.39 2.66
CA LEU A 95 -7.29 10.44 1.30
C LEU A 95 -8.11 9.57 0.35
N GLY A 96 -8.61 8.42 0.81
CA GLY A 96 -9.53 7.58 0.06
C GLY A 96 -10.83 8.31 -0.31
N VAL A 97 -11.43 9.04 0.60
CA VAL A 97 -12.63 9.86 0.32
C VAL A 97 -12.31 11.00 -0.64
N LEU A 98 -11.16 11.66 -0.46
CA LEU A 98 -10.71 12.73 -1.36
C LEU A 98 -10.48 12.21 -2.78
N SER A 99 -9.89 11.04 -2.95
CA SER A 99 -9.67 10.45 -4.28
C SER A 99 -10.96 10.10 -5.01
N ILE A 100 -12.02 9.70 -4.29
CA ILE A 100 -13.37 9.49 -4.86
C ILE A 100 -13.93 10.82 -5.39
N TYR A 101 -13.78 11.90 -4.64
CA TYR A 101 -14.22 13.23 -5.08
C TYR A 101 -13.42 13.71 -6.30
N LEU A 102 -12.10 13.53 -6.31
CA LEU A 102 -11.26 13.90 -7.47
C LEU A 102 -11.62 13.08 -8.70
N THR A 103 -11.89 11.78 -8.54
CA THR A 103 -12.35 10.91 -9.64
C THR A 103 -13.67 11.41 -10.21
N TYR A 104 -14.63 11.81 -9.36
CA TYR A 104 -15.87 12.45 -9.79
C TYR A 104 -15.61 13.68 -10.65
N LEU A 105 -14.72 14.57 -10.20
CA LEU A 105 -14.42 15.82 -10.90
C LEU A 105 -13.73 15.58 -12.24
N ILE A 106 -12.69 14.73 -12.25
CA ILE A 106 -11.88 14.43 -13.43
C ILE A 106 -12.74 13.75 -14.51
N THR A 107 -13.52 12.74 -14.09
CA THR A 107 -14.37 12.00 -15.03
C THR A 107 -15.40 12.90 -15.70
N ASN A 108 -16.02 13.83 -14.96
CA ASN A 108 -16.94 14.82 -15.55
C ASN A 108 -16.25 15.87 -16.43
N LEU A 109 -14.95 16.15 -16.21
CA LEU A 109 -14.18 17.05 -17.09
C LEU A 109 -13.84 16.36 -18.42
N ILE A 110 -13.54 15.07 -18.40
CA ILE A 110 -13.18 14.30 -19.60
C ILE A 110 -14.44 13.83 -20.34
N PHE A 111 -15.42 13.29 -19.62
CA PHE A 111 -16.65 12.71 -20.17
C PHE A 111 -17.90 13.40 -19.56
N PRO A 112 -18.27 14.60 -20.01
CA PRO A 112 -19.40 15.37 -19.45
C PRO A 112 -20.75 14.82 -19.93
N LYS A 113 -20.98 13.52 -19.84
CA LYS A 113 -22.21 12.85 -20.27
C LYS A 113 -23.21 12.77 -19.11
N LYS A 114 -24.50 12.78 -19.47
CA LYS A 114 -25.60 12.58 -18.54
C LYS A 114 -26.61 11.60 -19.13
N ILE A 115 -27.22 10.80 -18.26
CA ILE A 115 -28.30 9.90 -18.63
C ILE A 115 -29.52 10.16 -17.75
N SER A 116 -30.69 10.27 -18.37
CA SER A 116 -31.96 10.41 -17.66
C SER A 116 -32.44 9.03 -17.17
N LEU A 117 -32.78 8.97 -15.87
CA LEU A 117 -33.45 7.84 -15.22
C LEU A 117 -34.91 8.24 -14.93
N GLY A 118 -35.70 8.47 -15.99
CA GLY A 118 -37.07 8.98 -15.90
C GLY A 118 -37.14 10.51 -15.76
N LYS A 119 -38.31 11.05 -15.37
CA LYS A 119 -38.63 12.49 -15.48
C LYS A 119 -37.84 13.41 -14.53
N LYS A 120 -37.21 12.89 -13.45
CA LYS A 120 -36.67 13.74 -12.37
C LYS A 120 -35.19 13.49 -12.01
N HIS A 121 -34.59 12.42 -12.49
CA HIS A 121 -33.24 12.02 -12.06
C HIS A 121 -32.29 11.90 -13.24
N GLU A 122 -31.15 12.59 -13.14
CA GLU A 122 -30.05 12.49 -14.08
C GLU A 122 -28.81 11.97 -13.34
N LEU A 123 -28.14 10.99 -13.93
CA LEU A 123 -26.81 10.55 -13.51
C LEU A 123 -25.78 11.14 -14.46
N ASP A 124 -24.66 11.64 -13.92
CA ASP A 124 -23.50 12.01 -14.72
C ASP A 124 -22.41 10.90 -14.61
N THR A 125 -21.49 10.90 -15.58
CA THR A 125 -20.42 9.90 -15.65
C THR A 125 -19.54 9.91 -14.41
N GLY A 126 -19.24 11.10 -13.88
CA GLY A 126 -18.44 11.23 -12.67
C GLY A 126 -19.08 10.61 -11.44
N LEU A 127 -20.41 10.73 -11.29
CA LEU A 127 -21.11 10.13 -10.15
C LEU A 127 -21.06 8.60 -10.23
N ILE A 128 -21.20 8.03 -11.41
CA ILE A 128 -21.06 6.57 -11.59
C ILE A 128 -19.64 6.13 -11.28
N ALA A 129 -18.62 6.83 -11.80
CA ALA A 129 -17.23 6.57 -11.50
C ALA A 129 -16.95 6.65 -9.98
N ALA A 130 -17.50 7.67 -9.30
CA ALA A 130 -17.35 7.82 -7.84
C ALA A 130 -17.97 6.66 -7.06
N VAL A 131 -19.16 6.20 -7.44
CA VAL A 131 -19.81 5.03 -6.80
C VAL A 131 -18.99 3.76 -7.03
N ILE A 132 -18.53 3.53 -8.26
CA ILE A 132 -17.68 2.37 -8.57
C ILE A 132 -16.40 2.40 -7.73
N LEU A 133 -15.70 3.54 -7.67
CA LEU A 133 -14.47 3.66 -6.86
C LEU A 133 -14.73 3.48 -5.37
N ALA A 134 -15.83 4.04 -4.86
CA ALA A 134 -16.21 3.93 -3.45
C ALA A 134 -16.38 2.47 -3.00
N LEU A 135 -16.88 1.60 -3.89
CA LEU A 135 -17.18 0.19 -3.64
C LEU A 135 -16.12 -0.77 -4.20
N THR A 136 -15.05 -0.27 -4.83
CA THR A 136 -13.97 -1.11 -5.35
C THR A 136 -13.18 -1.76 -4.21
N PRO A 137 -13.06 -3.11 -4.12
CA PRO A 137 -12.32 -3.82 -3.09
C PRO A 137 -10.87 -3.33 -2.93
N TRP A 138 -10.16 -3.17 -4.03
CA TRP A 138 -8.79 -2.68 -4.07
C TRP A 138 -8.61 -1.33 -3.38
N HIS A 139 -9.43 -0.36 -3.79
CA HIS A 139 -9.38 0.98 -3.22
C HIS A 139 -9.82 0.99 -1.75
N PHE A 140 -10.88 0.24 -1.41
CA PHE A 140 -11.37 0.12 -0.05
C PHE A 140 -10.30 -0.45 0.88
N HIS A 141 -9.65 -1.53 0.50
CA HIS A 141 -8.62 -2.21 1.29
C HIS A 141 -7.42 -1.29 1.56
N TYR A 142 -6.85 -0.68 0.50
CA TYR A 142 -5.64 0.15 0.62
C TYR A 142 -5.86 1.46 1.38
N THR A 143 -7.06 2.02 1.31
CA THR A 143 -7.39 3.23 2.06
C THR A 143 -7.72 2.98 3.55
N ARG A 144 -7.49 1.75 4.03
CA ARG A 144 -7.62 1.35 5.44
C ARG A 144 -6.30 0.88 6.06
N ASN A 145 -5.20 1.01 5.32
CA ASN A 145 -3.85 0.63 5.75
C ASN A 145 -2.91 1.84 5.63
N VAL A 146 -1.86 1.88 6.44
CA VAL A 146 -0.79 2.88 6.28
C VAL A 146 0.15 2.39 5.20
N VAL A 147 -0.04 2.91 3.99
CA VAL A 147 0.72 2.54 2.79
C VAL A 147 0.85 3.73 1.85
N GLU A 148 1.87 3.72 1.00
CA GLU A 148 2.21 4.85 0.13
C GLU A 148 1.21 5.10 -1.02
N GLN A 149 0.34 4.13 -1.33
CA GLN A 149 -0.55 4.18 -2.50
C GLN A 149 -1.67 5.25 -2.40
N PRO A 150 -2.37 5.44 -1.27
CA PRO A 150 -3.40 6.48 -1.17
C PRO A 150 -2.86 7.91 -1.38
N PRO A 151 -1.75 8.35 -0.75
CA PRO A 151 -1.18 9.67 -1.03
C PRO A 151 -0.67 9.78 -2.48
N LEU A 152 -0.02 8.75 -3.04
CA LEU A 152 0.38 8.72 -4.44
C LEU A 152 -0.82 8.91 -5.37
N PHE A 153 -1.89 8.16 -5.15
CA PHE A 153 -3.09 8.20 -5.99
C PHE A 153 -3.76 9.57 -5.95
N VAL A 154 -3.91 10.16 -4.77
CA VAL A 154 -4.46 11.52 -4.63
C VAL A 154 -3.61 12.56 -5.35
N LEU A 155 -2.27 12.49 -5.24
CA LEU A 155 -1.38 13.42 -5.92
C LEU A 155 -1.42 13.29 -7.44
N ILE A 156 -1.47 12.07 -7.96
CA ILE A 156 -1.67 11.83 -9.40
C ILE A 156 -3.02 12.44 -9.85
N LEU A 157 -4.11 12.18 -9.12
CA LEU A 157 -5.41 12.74 -9.47
C LEU A 157 -5.45 14.27 -9.37
N LEU A 158 -4.79 14.87 -8.36
CA LEU A 158 -4.64 16.33 -8.26
C LEU A 158 -3.86 16.90 -9.45
N GLY A 159 -2.76 16.22 -9.83
CA GLY A 159 -1.97 16.59 -11.01
C GLY A 159 -2.81 16.59 -12.28
N VAL A 160 -3.57 15.52 -12.51
CA VAL A 160 -4.50 15.40 -13.66
C VAL A 160 -5.59 16.45 -13.59
N TYR A 161 -6.22 16.64 -12.44
CA TYR A 161 -7.30 17.63 -12.26
C TYR A 161 -6.83 19.05 -12.57
N PHE A 162 -5.72 19.49 -11.98
CA PHE A 162 -5.20 20.83 -12.22
C PHE A 162 -4.72 21.00 -13.67
N TYR A 163 -4.14 19.97 -14.29
CA TYR A 163 -3.77 20.01 -15.70
C TYR A 163 -4.98 20.27 -16.60
N LEU A 164 -6.07 19.52 -16.42
CA LEU A 164 -7.29 19.69 -17.21
C LEU A 164 -7.95 21.05 -16.97
N ARG A 165 -7.90 21.57 -15.74
CA ARG A 165 -8.42 22.89 -15.36
C ARG A 165 -7.54 24.06 -15.81
N ALA A 166 -6.29 23.79 -16.20
CA ALA A 166 -5.37 24.84 -16.64
C ALA A 166 -5.82 25.57 -17.91
N LYS A 167 -6.73 24.96 -18.69
CA LYS A 167 -7.42 25.64 -19.81
C LYS A 167 -8.22 26.87 -19.37
N GLU A 168 -8.68 26.90 -18.11
CA GLU A 168 -9.46 28.02 -17.55
C GLU A 168 -8.53 29.04 -16.86
N LYS A 169 -7.51 28.58 -16.17
CA LYS A 169 -6.57 29.40 -15.41
C LYS A 169 -5.17 28.81 -15.49
N THR A 170 -4.27 29.49 -16.19
CA THR A 170 -2.92 28.98 -16.53
C THR A 170 -2.06 28.62 -15.34
N ASN A 171 -2.22 29.29 -14.18
CA ASN A 171 -1.48 28.98 -12.96
C ASN A 171 -1.73 27.54 -12.46
N TYR A 172 -2.80 26.89 -12.91
CA TYR A 172 -3.05 25.48 -12.58
C TYR A 172 -2.03 24.51 -13.18
N TYR A 173 -1.29 24.91 -14.25
CA TYR A 173 -0.14 24.10 -14.72
C TYR A 173 0.94 23.96 -13.64
N ALA A 174 1.20 25.03 -12.87
CA ALA A 174 2.18 24.95 -11.78
C ALA A 174 1.69 24.09 -10.63
N LEU A 175 0.40 24.16 -10.27
CA LEU A 175 -0.19 23.27 -9.26
C LEU A 175 -0.19 21.80 -9.72
N SER A 176 -0.43 21.58 -11.02
CA SER A 176 -0.32 20.24 -11.61
C SER A 176 1.10 19.70 -11.50
N LEU A 177 2.10 20.51 -11.92
CA LEU A 177 3.51 20.13 -11.80
C LEU A 177 3.89 19.86 -10.35
N PHE A 178 3.48 20.72 -9.42
CA PHE A 178 3.76 20.53 -7.98
C PHE A 178 3.19 19.21 -7.46
N ALA A 179 1.94 18.89 -7.79
CA ALA A 179 1.33 17.62 -7.40
C ALA A 179 2.09 16.41 -7.98
N PHE A 180 2.49 16.47 -9.27
CA PHE A 180 3.30 15.41 -9.88
C PHE A 180 4.70 15.30 -9.27
N VAL A 181 5.35 16.40 -8.93
CA VAL A 181 6.65 16.37 -8.23
C VAL A 181 6.54 15.72 -6.86
N LEU A 182 5.48 16.01 -6.10
CA LEU A 182 5.26 15.40 -4.79
C LEU A 182 5.08 13.88 -4.87
N THR A 183 4.67 13.32 -6.01
CA THR A 183 4.56 11.86 -6.17
C THR A 183 5.90 11.13 -5.97
N PHE A 184 7.00 11.76 -6.34
CA PHE A 184 8.35 11.20 -6.14
C PHE A 184 8.75 11.08 -4.66
N TYR A 185 8.08 11.82 -3.78
CA TYR A 185 8.23 11.73 -2.34
C TYR A 185 7.29 10.70 -1.68
N THR A 186 6.54 9.91 -2.48
CA THR A 186 5.63 8.87 -1.96
C THR A 186 6.18 7.47 -2.14
N TYR A 187 6.16 6.93 -3.34
CA TYR A 187 6.45 5.53 -3.64
C TYR A 187 7.36 5.40 -4.86
N SER A 188 8.30 4.48 -4.81
CA SER A 188 9.31 4.31 -5.87
C SER A 188 8.74 4.04 -7.26
N ILE A 189 7.58 3.41 -7.38
CA ILE A 189 6.92 3.17 -8.68
C ILE A 189 6.55 4.49 -9.39
N ALA A 190 6.37 5.58 -8.65
CA ALA A 190 6.09 6.90 -9.20
C ALA A 190 7.21 7.40 -10.11
N ASN A 191 8.46 6.97 -9.88
CA ASN A 191 9.61 7.36 -10.71
C ASN A 191 9.41 7.00 -12.19
N LEU A 192 8.65 5.93 -12.47
CA LEU A 192 8.34 5.49 -13.82
C LEU A 192 6.91 5.89 -14.24
N THR A 193 5.93 5.70 -13.35
CA THR A 193 4.51 5.88 -13.70
C THR A 193 4.11 7.33 -13.84
N THR A 194 4.65 8.24 -13.01
CA THR A 194 4.32 9.68 -13.09
C THR A 194 4.74 10.30 -14.43
N PRO A 195 6.00 10.11 -14.93
CA PRO A 195 6.37 10.56 -16.26
C PRO A 195 5.46 10.02 -17.37
N PHE A 196 5.08 8.75 -17.31
CA PHE A 196 4.17 8.17 -18.30
C PHE A 196 2.80 8.86 -18.30
N ILE A 197 2.23 9.12 -17.12
CA ILE A 197 0.95 9.81 -17.00
C ILE A 197 1.05 11.25 -17.51
N VAL A 198 2.15 11.96 -17.22
CA VAL A 198 2.37 13.31 -17.73
C VAL A 198 2.48 13.32 -19.25
N LEU A 199 3.25 12.41 -19.85
CA LEU A 199 3.36 12.27 -21.30
C LEU A 199 2.01 11.94 -21.94
N LEU A 200 1.23 11.08 -21.31
CA LEU A 200 -0.11 10.71 -21.75
C LEU A 200 -1.07 11.91 -21.71
N LEU A 201 -1.01 12.74 -20.66
CA LEU A 201 -1.78 14.00 -20.58
C LEU A 201 -1.42 14.97 -21.70
N LEU A 202 -0.10 15.15 -21.95
CA LEU A 202 0.38 16.01 -23.04
C LEU A 202 -0.08 15.50 -24.40
N PHE A 203 -0.11 14.18 -24.59
CA PHE A 203 -0.58 13.57 -25.83
C PHE A 203 -2.09 13.69 -26.03
N CYS A 204 -2.89 13.35 -25.01
CA CYS A 204 -4.35 13.35 -25.11
C CYS A 204 -4.95 14.76 -25.01
N PHE A 205 -4.34 15.64 -24.22
CA PHE A 205 -4.84 16.99 -23.92
C PHE A 205 -3.76 18.05 -24.14
N PRO A 206 -3.27 18.28 -25.38
CA PRO A 206 -2.13 19.15 -25.63
C PRO A 206 -2.37 20.57 -25.07
N PRO A 207 -1.39 21.16 -24.37
CA PRO A 207 -1.51 22.48 -23.80
C PRO A 207 -1.41 23.56 -24.88
N LYS A 208 -2.04 24.71 -24.65
CA LYS A 208 -1.80 25.90 -25.48
C LYS A 208 -0.47 26.53 -25.07
N LEU A 209 0.59 26.27 -25.82
CA LEU A 209 1.96 26.70 -25.49
C LEU A 209 2.07 28.19 -25.15
N LYS A 210 1.39 29.06 -25.90
CA LYS A 210 1.38 30.52 -25.64
C LYS A 210 0.90 30.88 -24.23
N GLU A 211 0.05 30.05 -23.63
CA GLU A 211 -0.47 30.27 -22.28
C GLU A 211 0.47 29.75 -21.20
N VAL A 212 1.19 28.66 -21.47
CA VAL A 212 2.20 28.12 -20.55
C VAL A 212 3.35 29.10 -20.37
N PHE A 213 3.73 29.81 -21.45
CA PHE A 213 4.84 30.76 -21.45
C PHE A 213 4.49 32.18 -20.92
N LYS A 214 3.36 32.37 -20.25
CA LYS A 214 3.08 33.61 -19.51
C LYS A 214 4.06 33.77 -18.35
N LYS A 215 4.62 34.97 -18.15
CA LYS A 215 5.67 35.26 -17.15
C LYS A 215 5.35 34.71 -15.75
N GLY A 216 4.13 34.90 -15.24
CA GLY A 216 3.74 34.38 -13.92
C GLY A 216 3.69 32.85 -13.84
N THR A 217 3.25 32.17 -14.91
CA THR A 217 3.24 30.71 -14.99
C THR A 217 4.65 30.14 -15.01
N ILE A 218 5.56 30.75 -15.80
CA ILE A 218 6.97 30.36 -15.85
C ILE A 218 7.62 30.48 -14.47
N THR A 219 7.41 31.60 -13.78
CA THR A 219 7.98 31.80 -12.44
C THR A 219 7.52 30.69 -11.47
N LEU A 220 6.22 30.35 -11.47
CA LEU A 220 5.70 29.27 -10.63
C LEU A 220 6.25 27.89 -11.04
N LEU A 221 6.40 27.63 -12.34
CA LEU A 221 7.01 26.38 -12.82
C LEU A 221 8.47 26.27 -12.40
N LEU A 222 9.24 27.35 -12.48
CA LEU A 222 10.64 27.37 -12.02
C LEU A 222 10.74 27.10 -10.51
N ILE A 223 9.93 27.77 -9.68
CA ILE A 223 9.90 27.55 -8.23
C ILE A 223 9.55 26.09 -7.92
N THR A 224 8.54 25.56 -8.60
CA THR A 224 8.13 24.16 -8.41
C THR A 224 9.23 23.18 -8.83
N SER A 225 9.97 23.50 -9.92
CA SER A 225 11.08 22.66 -10.38
C SER A 225 12.21 22.57 -9.36
N LEU A 226 12.42 23.59 -8.51
CA LEU A 226 13.40 23.53 -7.42
C LEU A 226 13.09 22.44 -6.41
N THR A 227 11.82 22.09 -6.21
CA THR A 227 11.41 20.99 -5.30
C THR A 227 11.79 19.61 -5.83
N VAL A 228 12.17 19.49 -7.12
CA VAL A 228 12.67 18.23 -7.70
C VAL A 228 14.11 17.96 -7.24
N ILE A 229 14.92 18.99 -6.95
CA ILE A 229 16.35 18.85 -6.70
C ILE A 229 16.67 17.87 -5.57
N PRO A 230 16.06 17.97 -4.35
CA PRO A 230 16.38 17.04 -3.26
C PRO A 230 16.08 15.59 -3.62
N ILE A 231 14.95 15.33 -4.27
CA ILE A 231 14.55 13.95 -4.63
C ILE A 231 15.40 13.42 -5.79
N ALA A 232 15.72 14.24 -6.79
CA ALA A 232 16.60 13.87 -7.88
C ALA A 232 18.01 13.49 -7.36
N TYR A 233 18.51 14.25 -6.39
CA TYR A 233 19.77 13.91 -5.71
C TYR A 233 19.70 12.54 -5.03
N GLN A 234 18.62 12.24 -4.30
CA GLN A 234 18.42 10.96 -3.62
C GLN A 234 18.28 9.78 -4.60
N ILE A 235 17.61 9.99 -5.74
CA ILE A 235 17.42 8.94 -6.75
C ILE A 235 18.72 8.66 -7.52
N LEU A 236 19.52 9.71 -7.83
CA LEU A 236 20.71 9.57 -8.65
C LEU A 236 21.97 9.21 -7.84
N PHE A 237 22.12 9.77 -6.65
CA PHE A 237 23.34 9.69 -5.85
C PHE A 237 23.12 9.19 -4.42
N GLY A 238 21.88 9.15 -3.97
CA GLY A 238 21.52 8.74 -2.63
C GLY A 238 21.15 7.25 -2.53
N PRO A 239 20.76 6.81 -1.33
CA PRO A 239 20.40 5.40 -1.06
C PRO A 239 19.15 4.92 -1.83
N ALA A 240 18.33 5.83 -2.37
CA ALA A 240 17.18 5.47 -3.20
C ALA A 240 17.57 4.80 -4.53
N ALA A 241 18.79 5.03 -5.04
CA ALA A 241 19.30 4.44 -6.29
C ALA A 241 19.38 2.91 -6.25
N GLY A 242 19.64 2.32 -5.08
CA GLY A 242 19.83 0.86 -4.92
C GLY A 242 18.54 0.05 -4.96
N ARG A 243 17.39 0.62 -4.63
CA ARG A 243 16.12 -0.15 -4.42
C ARG A 243 15.62 -0.82 -5.70
N PHE A 244 15.70 -0.14 -6.85
CA PHE A 244 15.28 -0.74 -8.13
C PHE A 244 16.16 -1.94 -8.52
N GLY A 245 17.46 -1.88 -8.20
CA GLY A 245 18.40 -2.98 -8.47
C GLY A 245 18.04 -4.27 -7.72
N LEU A 246 17.43 -4.17 -6.53
CA LEU A 246 17.09 -5.31 -5.69
C LEU A 246 15.84 -6.08 -6.18
N ILE A 247 14.88 -5.38 -6.79
CA ILE A 247 13.59 -5.98 -7.18
C ILE A 247 13.43 -6.21 -8.67
N ASN A 248 14.41 -5.84 -9.49
CA ASN A 248 14.37 -5.94 -10.94
C ASN A 248 14.48 -7.41 -11.39
N ILE A 249 13.60 -7.84 -12.32
CA ILE A 249 13.62 -9.19 -12.90
C ILE A 249 14.96 -9.53 -13.58
N ALA A 250 15.68 -8.54 -14.12
CA ALA A 250 16.96 -8.79 -14.77
C ALA A 250 18.09 -9.18 -13.79
N ASN A 251 17.92 -8.95 -12.49
CA ASN A 251 18.86 -9.28 -11.43
C ASN A 251 18.38 -10.45 -10.56
N ASP A 252 17.27 -11.07 -10.92
CA ASP A 252 16.75 -12.20 -10.16
C ASP A 252 17.68 -13.42 -10.32
N ARG A 253 18.22 -13.88 -9.19
CA ARG A 253 19.09 -15.06 -9.15
C ARG A 253 18.36 -16.33 -9.60
N SER A 254 17.09 -16.48 -9.23
CA SER A 254 16.30 -17.66 -9.62
C SER A 254 16.16 -17.78 -11.14
N THR A 255 15.94 -16.68 -11.83
CA THR A 255 15.89 -16.61 -13.28
C THR A 255 17.25 -16.96 -13.92
N LEU A 256 18.35 -16.46 -13.33
CA LEU A 256 19.71 -16.77 -13.83
C LEU A 256 20.06 -18.24 -13.61
N ASP A 257 19.74 -18.79 -12.46
CA ASP A 257 19.97 -20.20 -12.14
C ASP A 257 19.14 -21.12 -13.04
N GLN A 258 17.89 -20.74 -13.35
CA GLN A 258 17.04 -21.46 -14.29
C GLN A 258 17.65 -21.50 -15.70
N ILE A 259 18.19 -20.40 -16.21
CA ILE A 259 18.89 -20.35 -17.51
C ILE A 259 20.06 -21.35 -17.52
N VAL A 260 20.83 -21.41 -16.44
CA VAL A 260 21.96 -22.33 -16.31
C VAL A 260 21.49 -23.79 -16.30
N LEU A 261 20.41 -24.06 -15.54
CA LEU A 261 19.81 -25.41 -15.49
C LEU A 261 19.29 -25.85 -16.85
N ASP A 262 18.54 -24.99 -17.55
CA ASP A 262 17.96 -25.30 -18.84
C ASP A 262 19.04 -25.55 -19.92
N ARG A 263 20.12 -24.76 -19.91
CA ARG A 263 21.28 -24.99 -20.81
C ARG A 263 22.03 -26.30 -20.53
N ASN A 264 21.99 -26.76 -19.29
CA ASN A 264 22.69 -28.00 -18.89
C ASN A 264 21.85 -29.29 -19.07
N ARG A 265 20.59 -29.15 -19.54
CA ARG A 265 19.68 -30.28 -19.80
C ARG A 265 19.41 -30.58 -21.31
N PRO A 266 20.23 -30.18 -22.27
CA PRO A 266 19.94 -30.40 -23.68
C PRO A 266 20.19 -31.86 -24.03
N TRP A 267 19.14 -32.62 -24.32
CA TRP A 267 19.27 -33.97 -24.85
C TRP A 267 18.59 -34.16 -26.20
N LEU A 268 17.85 -33.15 -26.67
CA LEU A 268 17.14 -33.18 -27.95
C LEU A 268 17.50 -32.02 -28.87
N THR A 269 18.20 -30.98 -28.40
CA THR A 269 18.46 -29.75 -29.16
C THR A 269 19.95 -29.50 -29.37
N ALA A 270 20.26 -28.78 -30.47
CA ALA A 270 21.63 -28.33 -30.69
C ALA A 270 22.08 -27.29 -29.67
N PRO A 271 23.34 -27.31 -29.17
CA PRO A 271 23.84 -26.35 -28.17
C PRO A 271 23.72 -24.88 -28.57
N ILE A 272 23.68 -24.59 -29.88
CA ILE A 272 23.49 -23.20 -30.37
C ILE A 272 22.04 -22.76 -30.16
N LEU A 273 21.06 -23.63 -30.45
CA LEU A 273 19.65 -23.33 -30.22
C LEU A 273 19.35 -23.10 -28.72
N GLU A 274 19.97 -23.91 -27.84
CA GLU A 274 19.85 -23.74 -26.40
C GLU A 274 20.34 -22.34 -25.95
N LYS A 275 21.48 -21.88 -26.47
CA LYS A 275 22.00 -20.54 -26.15
C LYS A 275 21.12 -19.42 -26.70
N ILE A 276 20.46 -19.64 -27.85
CA ILE A 276 19.54 -18.67 -28.45
C ILE A 276 18.23 -18.62 -27.68
N MET A 277 17.69 -19.78 -27.29
CA MET A 277 16.40 -19.86 -26.61
C MET A 277 16.48 -19.61 -25.09
N ASN A 278 17.55 -20.08 -24.46
CA ASN A 278 17.77 -19.98 -23.02
C ASN A 278 18.89 -18.97 -22.69
N ASN A 279 18.58 -17.68 -22.82
CA ASN A 279 19.48 -16.59 -22.47
C ASN A 279 18.75 -15.53 -21.63
N LYS A 280 19.51 -14.58 -21.07
CA LYS A 280 18.97 -13.54 -20.20
C LYS A 280 17.86 -12.71 -20.88
N LEU A 281 17.99 -12.41 -22.16
CA LEU A 281 17.00 -11.61 -22.89
C LEU A 281 15.66 -12.37 -23.03
N THR A 282 15.72 -13.64 -23.43
CA THR A 282 14.52 -14.47 -23.61
C THR A 282 13.83 -14.75 -22.26
N ALA A 283 14.59 -15.04 -21.20
CA ALA A 283 14.04 -15.28 -19.87
C ALA A 283 13.41 -14.01 -19.28
N VAL A 284 14.14 -12.90 -19.24
CA VAL A 284 13.63 -11.60 -18.76
C VAL A 284 12.47 -11.11 -19.61
N GLY A 285 12.54 -11.25 -20.94
CA GLY A 285 11.45 -10.89 -21.84
C GLY A 285 10.20 -11.74 -21.62
N GLY A 286 10.37 -13.05 -21.43
CA GLY A 286 9.27 -13.97 -21.11
C GLY A 286 8.60 -13.65 -19.78
N GLU A 287 9.39 -13.40 -18.74
CA GLU A 287 8.87 -12.99 -17.43
C GLU A 287 8.14 -11.65 -17.50
N PHE A 288 8.71 -10.66 -18.21
CA PHE A 288 8.05 -9.38 -18.43
C PHE A 288 6.67 -9.56 -19.09
N VAL A 289 6.58 -10.33 -20.19
CA VAL A 289 5.32 -10.57 -20.91
C VAL A 289 4.34 -11.32 -20.00
N SER A 290 4.79 -12.33 -19.27
CA SER A 290 3.97 -13.07 -18.31
C SER A 290 3.39 -12.16 -17.24
N ASN A 291 4.23 -11.34 -16.60
CA ASN A 291 3.81 -10.37 -15.59
C ASN A 291 2.81 -9.35 -16.18
N TYR A 292 3.08 -8.84 -17.38
CA TYR A 292 2.22 -7.87 -18.04
C TYR A 292 0.83 -8.42 -18.34
N LEU A 293 0.74 -9.62 -18.92
CA LEU A 293 -0.53 -10.27 -19.22
C LEU A 293 -1.28 -10.68 -17.94
N THR A 294 -0.56 -11.15 -16.91
CA THR A 294 -1.14 -11.51 -15.62
C THR A 294 -1.79 -10.30 -14.95
N SER A 295 -1.18 -9.10 -15.05
CA SER A 295 -1.73 -7.87 -14.43
C SER A 295 -3.06 -7.41 -15.06
N LEU A 296 -3.35 -7.82 -16.28
CA LEU A 296 -4.60 -7.55 -16.99
C LEU A 296 -5.56 -8.76 -17.01
N SER A 297 -5.18 -9.85 -16.34
CA SER A 297 -5.96 -11.09 -16.35
C SER A 297 -7.28 -10.96 -15.60
N PRO A 298 -8.35 -11.65 -16.04
CA PRO A 298 -9.60 -11.74 -15.29
C PRO A 298 -9.42 -12.34 -13.88
N GLN A 299 -8.45 -13.23 -13.69
CA GLN A 299 -8.11 -13.83 -12.41
C GLN A 299 -7.68 -12.77 -11.40
N PHE A 300 -6.74 -11.90 -11.77
CA PHE A 300 -6.30 -10.83 -10.92
C PHE A 300 -7.40 -9.78 -10.70
N LEU A 301 -8.02 -9.31 -11.79
CA LEU A 301 -8.96 -8.19 -11.72
C LEU A 301 -10.28 -8.57 -11.02
N PHE A 302 -10.89 -9.72 -11.34
CA PHE A 302 -12.27 -9.98 -10.99
C PHE A 302 -12.50 -11.24 -10.12
N LEU A 303 -11.53 -12.16 -10.02
CA LEU A 303 -11.76 -13.46 -9.39
C LEU A 303 -10.95 -13.68 -8.11
N ASN A 304 -9.61 -13.59 -8.16
CA ASN A 304 -8.73 -14.02 -7.08
C ASN A 304 -7.92 -12.88 -6.43
N GLY A 305 -7.65 -11.79 -7.18
CA GLY A 305 -6.81 -10.68 -6.69
C GLY A 305 -5.32 -11.04 -6.55
N ASP A 306 -4.67 -10.41 -5.59
CA ASP A 306 -3.27 -10.67 -5.22
C ASP A 306 -3.20 -11.91 -4.31
N PRO A 307 -2.30 -12.87 -4.54
CA PRO A 307 -2.18 -14.05 -3.68
C PRO A 307 -1.67 -13.75 -2.27
N ASN A 308 -1.11 -12.56 -2.03
CA ASN A 308 -0.71 -12.13 -0.71
C ASN A 308 -1.92 -11.57 0.05
N TYR A 309 -2.32 -12.23 1.13
CA TYR A 309 -3.46 -11.81 1.97
C TYR A 309 -3.32 -10.41 2.58
N ARG A 310 -2.12 -9.84 2.62
CA ARG A 310 -1.94 -8.44 3.00
C ARG A 310 -2.42 -7.48 1.91
N GLN A 311 -2.40 -7.89 0.66
CA GLN A 311 -2.67 -7.04 -0.51
C GLN A 311 -4.10 -7.17 -1.02
N SER A 312 -4.78 -8.28 -0.73
CA SER A 312 -6.17 -8.52 -1.12
C SER A 312 -6.88 -9.50 -0.18
N VAL A 313 -8.20 -9.59 -0.31
CA VAL A 313 -9.03 -10.56 0.42
C VAL A 313 -9.21 -11.79 -0.45
N ASP A 314 -8.94 -12.96 0.11
CA ASP A 314 -9.05 -14.23 -0.60
C ASP A 314 -10.45 -14.46 -1.21
N HIS A 315 -10.51 -15.12 -2.35
CA HIS A 315 -11.71 -15.38 -3.16
C HIS A 315 -12.39 -14.13 -3.75
N PHE A 316 -11.72 -12.98 -3.73
CA PHE A 316 -12.21 -11.77 -4.40
C PHE A 316 -11.12 -11.17 -5.30
N GLY A 317 -11.53 -10.80 -6.52
CA GLY A 317 -10.70 -9.97 -7.38
C GLY A 317 -10.46 -8.59 -6.76
N VAL A 318 -9.46 -7.88 -7.26
CA VAL A 318 -9.21 -6.50 -6.84
C VAL A 318 -10.34 -5.56 -7.30
N PHE A 319 -11.15 -5.99 -8.26
CA PHE A 319 -12.32 -5.29 -8.79
C PHE A 319 -13.57 -6.16 -8.66
N LEU A 320 -14.76 -5.56 -8.52
CA LEU A 320 -16.00 -6.32 -8.38
C LEU A 320 -16.35 -7.07 -9.68
N LEU A 321 -16.65 -8.35 -9.59
CA LEU A 321 -17.04 -9.17 -10.73
C LEU A 321 -18.28 -8.62 -11.47
N ALA A 322 -19.22 -8.02 -10.74
CA ALA A 322 -20.40 -7.36 -11.30
C ALA A 322 -20.06 -6.22 -12.29
N LEU A 323 -18.82 -5.70 -12.26
CA LEU A 323 -18.35 -4.65 -13.16
C LEU A 323 -17.71 -5.18 -14.45
N ALA A 324 -17.39 -6.48 -14.54
CA ALA A 324 -16.73 -7.06 -15.70
C ALA A 324 -17.47 -6.83 -17.04
N PRO A 325 -18.81 -6.96 -17.13
CA PRO A 325 -19.52 -6.63 -18.36
C PRO A 325 -19.35 -5.16 -18.77
N PHE A 326 -19.42 -4.24 -17.79
CA PHE A 326 -19.26 -2.80 -18.06
C PHE A 326 -17.83 -2.45 -18.46
N PHE A 327 -16.83 -3.15 -17.93
CA PHE A 327 -15.46 -3.02 -18.40
C PHE A 327 -15.33 -3.36 -19.89
N LEU A 328 -15.87 -4.51 -20.33
CA LEU A 328 -15.83 -4.93 -21.74
C LEU A 328 -16.57 -3.95 -22.67
N PHE A 329 -17.78 -3.52 -22.30
CA PHE A 329 -18.52 -2.54 -23.07
C PHE A 329 -17.85 -1.16 -23.07
N GLY A 330 -17.18 -0.79 -21.99
CA GLY A 330 -16.39 0.42 -21.88
C GLY A 330 -15.19 0.42 -22.82
N VAL A 331 -14.40 -0.66 -22.80
CA VAL A 331 -13.28 -0.85 -23.74
C VAL A 331 -13.77 -0.76 -25.19
N TYR A 332 -14.83 -1.50 -25.54
CA TYR A 332 -15.42 -1.47 -26.87
C TYR A 332 -15.82 -0.05 -27.28
N THR A 333 -16.51 0.68 -26.40
CA THR A 333 -17.00 2.04 -26.68
C THR A 333 -15.87 3.03 -26.89
N LEU A 334 -14.85 2.98 -26.03
CA LEU A 334 -13.69 3.87 -26.12
C LEU A 334 -12.83 3.58 -27.34
N VAL A 335 -12.60 2.31 -27.67
CA VAL A 335 -11.86 1.89 -28.88
C VAL A 335 -12.61 2.30 -30.14
N LYS A 336 -13.94 2.11 -30.21
CA LYS A 336 -14.76 2.53 -31.34
C LYS A 336 -14.67 4.04 -31.59
N ASN A 337 -14.51 4.83 -30.53
CA ASN A 337 -14.42 6.29 -30.59
C ASN A 337 -12.97 6.81 -30.41
N ALA A 338 -11.96 5.99 -30.68
CA ALA A 338 -10.54 6.31 -30.45
C ALA A 338 -10.00 7.48 -31.32
N LYS A 339 -10.78 7.96 -32.30
CA LYS A 339 -10.46 9.18 -33.05
C LYS A 339 -10.36 10.41 -32.13
N ASP A 340 -11.19 10.47 -31.10
CA ASP A 340 -11.13 11.50 -30.07
C ASP A 340 -10.11 11.09 -29.01
N ARG A 341 -9.01 11.83 -28.91
CA ARG A 341 -7.86 11.49 -28.06
C ARG A 341 -8.23 11.31 -26.58
N GLU A 342 -9.27 11.99 -26.10
CA GLU A 342 -9.79 11.84 -24.75
C GLU A 342 -10.27 10.41 -24.43
N ASN A 343 -10.79 9.68 -25.45
CA ASN A 343 -11.19 8.28 -25.30
C ASN A 343 -9.97 7.35 -25.15
N LEU A 344 -8.82 7.75 -25.69
CA LEU A 344 -7.57 7.01 -25.55
C LEU A 344 -6.97 7.15 -24.14
N PHE A 345 -7.27 8.21 -23.42
CA PHE A 345 -6.64 8.51 -22.13
C PHE A 345 -6.78 7.38 -21.12
N PRO A 346 -7.97 6.89 -20.74
CA PRO A 346 -8.08 5.77 -19.80
C PRO A 346 -7.55 4.46 -20.38
N LEU A 347 -7.66 4.20 -21.68
CA LEU A 347 -7.15 2.98 -22.30
C LEU A 347 -5.61 2.90 -22.23
N LEU A 348 -4.93 3.97 -22.66
CA LEU A 348 -3.48 4.03 -22.66
C LEU A 348 -2.93 4.06 -21.21
N TRP A 349 -3.61 4.76 -20.30
CA TRP A 349 -3.24 4.71 -18.89
C TRP A 349 -3.28 3.29 -18.34
N LEU A 350 -4.36 2.55 -18.60
CA LEU A 350 -4.51 1.16 -18.19
C LEU A 350 -3.38 0.27 -18.74
N LEU A 351 -2.96 0.48 -19.97
CA LEU A 351 -1.89 -0.29 -20.62
C LEU A 351 -0.48 0.13 -20.15
N LEU A 352 -0.28 1.39 -19.72
CA LEU A 352 1.04 1.87 -19.34
C LEU A 352 1.42 1.49 -17.90
N ILE A 353 0.48 1.45 -16.96
CA ILE A 353 0.80 1.16 -15.54
C ILE A 353 1.43 -0.23 -15.34
N PRO A 354 0.94 -1.31 -15.97
CA PRO A 354 1.55 -2.63 -15.81
C PRO A 354 3.03 -2.71 -16.24
N VAL A 355 3.48 -1.85 -17.15
CA VAL A 355 4.89 -1.83 -17.61
C VAL A 355 5.85 -1.73 -16.44
N GLY A 356 5.61 -0.80 -15.50
CA GLY A 356 6.47 -0.60 -14.33
C GLY A 356 6.49 -1.80 -13.39
N SER A 357 5.32 -2.38 -13.13
CA SER A 357 5.20 -3.57 -12.28
C SER A 357 5.86 -4.80 -12.94
N SER A 358 5.69 -4.98 -14.25
CA SER A 358 6.20 -6.12 -14.99
C SER A 358 7.73 -6.20 -15.05
N LEU A 359 8.43 -5.08 -14.83
CA LEU A 359 9.88 -5.02 -14.70
C LEU A 359 10.41 -5.50 -13.35
N THR A 360 9.52 -5.91 -12.44
CA THR A 360 9.89 -6.31 -11.07
C THR A 360 9.48 -7.75 -10.78
N GLN A 361 10.23 -8.42 -9.92
CA GLN A 361 9.98 -9.79 -9.48
C GLN A 361 8.56 -9.92 -8.90
N GLY A 362 7.79 -10.93 -9.36
CA GLY A 362 6.41 -11.16 -8.95
C GLY A 362 5.47 -10.00 -9.28
N GLY A 363 5.79 -9.18 -10.28
CA GLY A 363 5.06 -7.95 -10.60
C GLY A 363 3.72 -8.14 -11.30
N GLY A 364 3.38 -9.36 -11.74
CA GLY A 364 2.22 -9.62 -12.59
C GLY A 364 0.87 -9.40 -11.88
N ASN A 365 0.74 -9.80 -10.63
CA ASN A 365 -0.47 -9.66 -9.82
C ASN A 365 -0.21 -8.92 -8.50
N HIS A 366 0.77 -8.01 -8.49
CA HIS A 366 1.15 -7.26 -7.31
C HIS A 366 0.28 -6.01 -7.13
N ALA A 367 -0.75 -6.12 -6.31
CA ALA A 367 -1.78 -5.08 -6.16
C ALA A 367 -1.22 -3.70 -5.77
N SER A 368 -0.17 -3.59 -4.94
CA SER A 368 0.37 -2.29 -4.57
C SER A 368 1.09 -1.57 -5.72
N ARG A 369 1.80 -2.31 -6.58
CA ARG A 369 2.52 -1.74 -7.74
C ARG A 369 1.58 -1.35 -8.88
N LEU A 370 0.45 -2.04 -8.98
CA LEU A 370 -0.58 -1.85 -10.01
C LEU A 370 -1.70 -0.87 -9.57
N PHE A 371 -1.63 -0.31 -8.36
CA PHE A 371 -2.71 0.46 -7.74
C PHE A 371 -3.25 1.61 -8.61
N LEU A 372 -2.38 2.25 -9.39
CA LEU A 372 -2.78 3.33 -10.29
C LEU A 372 -3.67 2.88 -11.46
N MET A 373 -3.86 1.56 -11.70
CA MET A 373 -4.83 1.04 -12.67
C MET A 373 -6.29 1.31 -12.25
N ILE A 374 -6.54 1.58 -10.98
CA ILE A 374 -7.90 1.74 -10.45
C ILE A 374 -8.64 2.88 -11.18
N PHE A 375 -8.00 4.03 -11.38
CA PHE A 375 -8.65 5.17 -12.03
C PHE A 375 -9.13 4.84 -13.46
N PRO A 376 -8.28 4.35 -14.38
CA PRO A 376 -8.75 4.00 -15.73
C PRO A 376 -9.79 2.87 -15.71
N LEU A 377 -9.66 1.84 -14.86
CA LEU A 377 -10.66 0.77 -14.73
C LEU A 377 -12.04 1.33 -14.37
N VAL A 378 -12.10 2.23 -13.39
CA VAL A 378 -13.34 2.88 -12.94
C VAL A 378 -13.97 3.72 -14.05
N VAL A 379 -13.16 4.52 -14.76
CA VAL A 379 -13.63 5.36 -15.87
C VAL A 379 -14.14 4.51 -17.03
N ILE A 380 -13.42 3.46 -17.40
CA ILE A 380 -13.82 2.52 -18.46
C ILE A 380 -15.15 1.86 -18.10
N CYS A 381 -15.33 1.39 -16.85
CA CYS A 381 -16.60 0.81 -16.39
C CYS A 381 -17.75 1.82 -16.40
N ALA A 382 -17.48 3.08 -16.01
CA ALA A 382 -18.50 4.13 -16.06
C ALA A 382 -18.96 4.42 -17.51
N GLU A 383 -18.03 4.49 -18.46
CA GLU A 383 -18.33 4.62 -19.89
C GLU A 383 -19.10 3.39 -20.43
N GLY A 384 -18.75 2.19 -19.99
CA GLY A 384 -19.47 0.98 -20.33
C GLY A 384 -20.90 0.95 -19.81
N PHE A 385 -21.11 1.41 -18.56
CA PHE A 385 -22.46 1.56 -18.01
C PHE A 385 -23.30 2.54 -18.89
N PHE A 386 -22.71 3.69 -19.27
CA PHE A 386 -23.38 4.64 -20.16
C PHE A 386 -23.73 4.04 -21.51
N ALA A 387 -22.82 3.27 -22.11
CA ALA A 387 -23.06 2.62 -23.39
C ALA A 387 -24.25 1.66 -23.34
N VAL A 388 -24.27 0.78 -22.31
CA VAL A 388 -25.37 -0.18 -22.12
C VAL A 388 -26.68 0.53 -21.76
N ALA A 389 -26.64 1.48 -20.83
CA ALA A 389 -27.83 2.20 -20.38
C ALA A 389 -28.49 3.01 -21.51
N ASN A 390 -27.70 3.56 -22.45
CA ASN A 390 -28.23 4.25 -23.63
C ASN A 390 -28.86 3.29 -24.67
N ALA A 391 -28.42 2.04 -24.73
CA ALA A 391 -29.04 1.01 -25.57
C ALA A 391 -30.39 0.54 -25.00
N VAL A 392 -30.63 0.70 -23.70
CA VAL A 392 -31.91 0.39 -23.04
C VAL A 392 -32.93 1.47 -23.36
N LYS A 393 -34.17 1.06 -23.73
CA LYS A 393 -35.30 2.01 -23.93
C LYS A 393 -35.51 2.83 -22.65
N GLU A 394 -35.74 4.14 -22.79
CA GLU A 394 -35.81 5.09 -21.68
C GLU A 394 -36.73 4.63 -20.52
N LYS A 395 -37.89 4.10 -20.84
CA LYS A 395 -38.88 3.59 -19.86
C LYS A 395 -38.33 2.47 -18.96
N TYR A 396 -37.29 1.74 -19.38
CA TYR A 396 -36.67 0.65 -18.63
C TYR A 396 -35.33 1.01 -17.98
N ARG A 397 -34.79 2.21 -18.24
CA ARG A 397 -33.47 2.62 -17.73
C ARG A 397 -33.39 2.64 -16.20
N SER A 398 -34.44 3.11 -15.53
CA SER A 398 -34.48 3.09 -14.06
C SER A 398 -34.46 1.68 -13.50
N PHE A 399 -35.21 0.75 -14.12
CA PHE A 399 -35.21 -0.67 -13.73
C PHE A 399 -33.84 -1.31 -13.98
N PHE A 400 -33.24 -1.05 -15.15
CA PHE A 400 -31.87 -1.50 -15.45
C PHE A 400 -30.86 -0.96 -14.44
N ALA A 401 -30.87 0.35 -14.14
CA ALA A 401 -29.98 0.94 -13.15
C ALA A 401 -30.16 0.32 -11.75
N ALA A 402 -31.41 0.04 -11.34
CA ALA A 402 -31.69 -0.63 -10.07
C ALA A 402 -31.09 -2.05 -10.03
N LEU A 403 -31.22 -2.84 -11.10
CA LEU A 403 -30.60 -4.17 -11.20
C LEU A 403 -29.08 -4.11 -11.10
N VAL A 404 -28.45 -3.14 -11.79
CA VAL A 404 -26.98 -2.94 -11.73
C VAL A 404 -26.55 -2.56 -10.31
N VAL A 405 -27.26 -1.64 -9.67
CA VAL A 405 -26.99 -1.25 -8.29
C VAL A 405 -27.12 -2.45 -7.35
N LEU A 406 -28.17 -3.27 -7.49
CA LEU A 406 -28.36 -4.48 -6.69
C LEU A 406 -27.21 -5.50 -6.91
N ALA A 407 -26.77 -5.70 -8.15
CA ALA A 407 -25.66 -6.61 -8.45
C ALA A 407 -24.34 -6.10 -7.83
N ILE A 408 -24.05 -4.82 -7.95
CA ILE A 408 -22.85 -4.21 -7.36
C ILE A 408 -22.91 -4.27 -5.84
N LEU A 409 -24.03 -3.88 -5.23
CA LEU A 409 -24.22 -3.93 -3.78
C LEU A 409 -24.18 -5.37 -3.24
N GLY A 410 -24.78 -6.34 -3.94
CA GLY A 410 -24.72 -7.75 -3.57
C GLY A 410 -23.26 -8.27 -3.57
N ASN A 411 -22.52 -8.00 -4.65
CA ASN A 411 -21.12 -8.40 -4.76
C ASN A 411 -20.23 -7.68 -3.71
N PHE A 412 -20.45 -6.38 -3.48
CA PHE A 412 -19.73 -5.62 -2.45
C PHE A 412 -20.10 -6.08 -1.04
N SER A 413 -21.36 -6.39 -0.78
CA SER A 413 -21.81 -6.89 0.53
C SER A 413 -21.17 -8.24 0.87
N ALA A 414 -21.01 -9.14 -0.11
CA ALA A 414 -20.30 -10.39 0.06
C ALA A 414 -18.81 -10.15 0.40
N TYR A 415 -18.14 -9.24 -0.33
CA TYR A 415 -16.78 -8.80 -0.03
C TYR A 415 -16.70 -8.18 1.39
N PHE A 416 -17.58 -7.25 1.72
CA PHE A 416 -17.61 -6.54 2.99
C PHE A 416 -17.84 -7.51 4.17
N TYR A 417 -18.77 -8.47 4.02
CA TYR A 417 -18.98 -9.53 5.00
C TYR A 417 -17.71 -10.35 5.24
N ARG A 418 -17.03 -10.81 4.17
CA ARG A 418 -15.79 -11.56 4.31
C ARG A 418 -14.68 -10.73 4.94
N TYR A 419 -14.54 -9.47 4.53
CA TYR A 419 -13.53 -8.55 5.05
C TYR A 419 -13.64 -8.35 6.57
N PHE A 420 -14.84 -8.20 7.11
CA PHE A 420 -15.02 -7.92 8.54
C PHE A 420 -15.19 -9.16 9.42
N ASN A 421 -15.54 -10.31 8.86
CA ASN A 421 -15.83 -11.52 9.65
C ASN A 421 -14.81 -12.65 9.47
N HIS A 422 -14.15 -12.76 8.32
CA HIS A 422 -13.22 -13.86 8.03
C HIS A 422 -11.78 -13.39 7.86
N TYR A 423 -11.59 -12.28 7.18
CA TYR A 423 -10.26 -11.81 6.78
C TYR A 423 -9.29 -11.63 7.96
N ALA A 424 -9.76 -11.17 9.12
CA ALA A 424 -8.94 -11.01 10.31
C ALA A 424 -8.30 -12.34 10.76
N TYR A 425 -9.05 -13.44 10.68
CA TYR A 425 -8.56 -14.79 11.00
C TYR A 425 -7.58 -15.30 9.94
N GLU A 426 -7.98 -15.23 8.68
CA GLU A 426 -7.23 -15.76 7.53
C GLU A 426 -5.90 -15.04 7.33
N SER A 427 -5.87 -13.75 7.55
CA SER A 427 -4.72 -12.88 7.30
C SER A 427 -3.86 -12.56 8.53
N SER A 428 -4.22 -13.06 9.73
CA SER A 428 -3.56 -12.70 10.99
C SER A 428 -2.03 -12.93 10.97
N HIS A 429 -1.58 -14.00 10.33
CA HIS A 429 -0.16 -14.33 10.22
C HIS A 429 0.61 -13.35 9.33
N VAL A 430 0.02 -12.89 8.19
CA VAL A 430 0.66 -11.89 7.30
C VAL A 430 0.57 -10.48 7.87
N TRP A 431 -0.41 -10.19 8.74
CA TRP A 431 -0.51 -8.93 9.49
C TRP A 431 0.28 -8.95 10.79
N GLN A 432 1.03 -10.03 11.06
CA GLN A 432 1.92 -10.14 12.22
C GLN A 432 1.17 -9.89 13.55
N TYR A 433 -0.05 -10.45 13.65
CA TYR A 433 -0.85 -10.38 14.87
C TYR A 433 -0.10 -10.95 16.08
N GLY A 434 -0.34 -10.37 17.23
CA GLY A 434 0.24 -10.81 18.52
C GLY A 434 1.17 -9.78 19.14
N TYR A 435 1.87 -8.93 18.38
CA TYR A 435 2.79 -7.93 18.95
C TYR A 435 2.06 -6.82 19.73
N GLU A 436 0.92 -6.35 19.25
CA GLU A 436 0.13 -5.31 19.93
C GLU A 436 -0.35 -5.81 21.30
N PRO A 437 -1.10 -6.93 21.44
CA PRO A 437 -1.47 -7.45 22.74
C PRO A 437 -0.26 -7.80 23.61
N LEU A 438 0.83 -8.35 23.03
CA LEU A 438 2.05 -8.68 23.77
C LEU A 438 2.58 -7.50 24.58
N TYR A 439 2.77 -6.35 23.94
CA TYR A 439 3.35 -5.18 24.61
C TYR A 439 2.34 -4.37 25.40
N THR A 440 1.07 -4.31 24.97
CA THR A 440 0.03 -3.55 25.71
C THR A 440 -0.36 -4.25 27.01
N GLU A 441 -0.51 -5.57 27.02
CA GLU A 441 -0.88 -6.35 28.21
C GLU A 441 0.30 -6.53 29.18
N SER A 442 1.53 -6.48 28.67
CA SER A 442 2.75 -6.64 29.49
C SER A 442 3.23 -5.35 30.16
N ARG A 443 2.57 -4.23 30.01
CA ARG A 443 3.06 -2.92 30.53
C ARG A 443 3.43 -2.94 32.01
N ALA A 444 2.59 -3.55 32.85
CA ALA A 444 2.84 -3.66 34.27
C ALA A 444 4.04 -4.58 34.57
N LEU A 445 4.18 -5.68 33.84
CA LEU A 445 5.32 -6.60 33.96
C LEU A 445 6.62 -5.91 33.55
N ILE A 446 6.63 -5.18 32.43
CA ILE A 446 7.77 -4.40 31.95
C ILE A 446 8.18 -3.34 32.96
N ALA A 447 7.21 -2.62 33.56
CA ALA A 447 7.49 -1.55 34.53
C ALA A 447 8.25 -2.06 35.75
N ASN A 448 7.88 -3.25 36.25
CA ASN A 448 8.41 -3.85 37.48
C ASN A 448 9.66 -4.72 37.26
N ALA A 449 10.04 -5.01 36.03
CA ALA A 449 11.17 -5.86 35.72
C ALA A 449 12.51 -5.15 35.86
N ASN A 450 13.52 -5.90 36.35
CA ASN A 450 14.91 -5.44 36.44
C ASN A 450 15.54 -5.36 35.03
N ARG A 451 15.46 -6.45 34.27
CA ARG A 451 15.90 -6.54 32.87
C ARG A 451 14.78 -7.12 32.02
N VAL A 452 14.66 -6.64 30.81
CA VAL A 452 13.64 -7.04 29.83
C VAL A 452 14.34 -7.53 28.58
N PHE A 453 14.28 -8.84 28.34
CA PHE A 453 14.81 -9.47 27.14
C PHE A 453 13.68 -9.67 26.15
N ILE A 454 13.89 -9.28 24.89
CA ILE A 454 12.86 -9.28 23.85
C ILE A 454 13.40 -10.02 22.63
N ASN A 455 12.71 -11.08 22.22
CA ASN A 455 13.04 -11.79 20.98
C ASN A 455 12.96 -10.85 19.78
N ASN A 456 14.04 -10.82 18.98
CA ASN A 456 14.18 -10.00 17.78
C ASN A 456 14.43 -10.83 16.51
N SER A 457 14.34 -12.16 16.61
CA SER A 457 14.64 -13.08 15.51
C SER A 457 13.42 -13.44 14.65
N ASN A 458 12.22 -13.28 15.21
CA ASN A 458 10.99 -13.51 14.45
C ASN A 458 10.73 -12.36 13.46
N GLU A 459 10.76 -11.15 13.99
CA GLU A 459 10.61 -9.88 13.26
C GLU A 459 11.33 -8.78 14.04
N PRO A 460 11.78 -7.68 13.43
CA PRO A 460 12.37 -6.56 14.15
C PRO A 460 11.42 -6.03 15.23
N ALA A 461 11.76 -6.30 16.50
CA ALA A 461 10.88 -6.08 17.63
C ALA A 461 10.96 -4.66 18.19
N LEU A 462 12.10 -3.96 18.03
CA LEU A 462 12.36 -2.65 18.64
C LEU A 462 11.28 -1.60 18.31
N TYR A 463 10.93 -1.46 17.04
CA TYR A 463 9.98 -0.42 16.61
C TYR A 463 8.54 -0.77 17.00
N ARG A 464 8.18 -2.07 17.01
CA ARG A 464 6.90 -2.58 17.54
C ARG A 464 6.78 -2.32 19.04
N PHE A 465 7.84 -2.64 19.77
CA PHE A 465 7.93 -2.33 21.19
C PHE A 465 7.77 -0.83 21.44
N ALA A 466 8.53 0.00 20.72
CA ALA A 466 8.49 1.47 20.89
C ALA A 466 7.12 2.08 20.58
N LEU A 467 6.36 1.53 19.63
CA LEU A 467 5.01 1.99 19.30
C LEU A 467 3.97 1.55 20.35
N TYR A 468 3.94 0.25 20.69
CA TYR A 468 2.89 -0.33 21.53
C TYR A 468 3.15 -0.19 23.03
N PHE A 469 4.40 -0.11 23.46
CA PHE A 469 4.82 0.31 24.80
C PHE A 469 5.10 1.81 24.89
N PRO A 470 4.48 2.67 24.19
CA PRO A 470 4.75 4.02 23.69
C PRO A 470 6.01 4.69 24.31
N VAL A 471 7.19 4.31 23.82
CA VAL A 471 8.44 4.98 24.14
C VAL A 471 8.44 6.35 23.46
N HIS A 472 8.55 7.43 24.26
CA HIS A 472 8.52 8.77 23.67
C HIS A 472 9.67 8.97 22.69
N PRO A 473 9.45 9.53 21.49
CA PRO A 473 10.48 9.62 20.44
C PRO A 473 11.77 10.35 20.88
N ALA A 474 11.69 11.35 21.76
CA ALA A 474 12.88 12.00 22.31
C ALA A 474 13.72 11.05 23.17
N ASP A 475 13.09 10.16 23.93
CA ASP A 475 13.80 9.14 24.71
C ASP A 475 14.36 8.06 23.79
N PHE A 476 13.60 7.66 22.76
CA PHE A 476 14.08 6.73 21.74
C PHE A 476 15.36 7.25 21.07
N GLN A 477 15.36 8.50 20.58
CA GLN A 477 16.52 9.13 19.95
C GLN A 477 17.73 9.19 20.89
N LYS A 478 17.50 9.38 22.19
CA LYS A 478 18.56 9.38 23.22
C LYS A 478 19.10 7.96 23.50
N TRP A 479 18.23 6.95 23.50
CA TRP A 479 18.59 5.58 23.88
C TRP A 479 19.08 4.76 22.69
N PHE A 480 18.72 5.15 21.48
CA PHE A 480 19.09 4.43 20.27
C PHE A 480 20.58 4.64 19.95
N THR A 481 21.35 3.58 20.04
CA THR A 481 22.77 3.56 19.64
C THR A 481 23.00 2.69 18.43
N THR A 482 22.39 1.51 18.39
CA THR A 482 22.47 0.56 17.29
C THR A 482 21.31 -0.43 17.38
N ASP A 483 20.91 -0.98 16.25
CA ASP A 483 20.01 -2.11 16.07
C ASP A 483 20.74 -3.36 15.50
N VAL A 484 22.09 -3.29 15.44
CA VAL A 484 22.93 -4.39 14.98
C VAL A 484 23.24 -5.31 16.19
N PRO A 485 22.88 -6.61 16.14
CA PRO A 485 23.15 -7.54 17.21
C PRO A 485 24.65 -7.75 17.44
N ALA A 486 25.10 -7.57 18.67
CA ALA A 486 26.42 -7.99 19.12
C ALA A 486 26.37 -9.47 19.51
N PRO A 487 27.32 -10.30 19.07
CA PRO A 487 27.40 -11.69 19.49
C PRO A 487 27.72 -11.78 20.98
N HIS A 488 27.08 -12.72 21.66
CA HIS A 488 27.32 -13.01 23.09
C HIS A 488 27.26 -11.77 24.01
N LEU A 489 26.23 -10.91 23.82
CA LEU A 489 25.99 -9.78 24.73
C LEU A 489 25.82 -10.23 26.19
N PHE A 490 25.24 -11.42 26.38
CA PHE A 490 25.26 -12.21 27.60
C PHE A 490 25.61 -13.66 27.25
N PRO A 491 26.06 -14.50 28.22
CA PRO A 491 26.24 -15.92 27.98
C PRO A 491 24.97 -16.56 27.43
N GLY A 492 25.03 -17.09 26.21
CA GLY A 492 23.89 -17.71 25.52
C GLY A 492 22.85 -16.73 24.91
N PHE A 493 23.18 -15.41 24.79
CA PHE A 493 22.28 -14.43 24.19
C PHE A 493 23.07 -13.44 23.31
N SER A 494 22.64 -13.29 22.07
CA SER A 494 23.17 -12.33 21.11
C SER A 494 22.12 -11.28 20.82
N GLY A 495 22.51 -9.98 20.79
CA GLY A 495 21.56 -8.89 20.62
C GLY A 495 22.17 -7.52 20.85
N PHE A 496 21.32 -6.52 21.09
CA PHE A 496 21.74 -5.16 21.40
C PHE A 496 20.94 -4.59 22.58
N ARG A 497 21.52 -3.58 23.23
CA ARG A 497 20.87 -2.87 24.35
C ARG A 497 20.14 -1.65 23.85
N PHE A 498 18.98 -1.35 24.45
CA PHE A 498 18.20 -0.15 24.23
C PHE A 498 17.80 0.46 25.60
N GLY A 499 18.22 1.69 25.86
CA GLY A 499 18.05 2.29 27.19
C GLY A 499 18.77 1.54 28.30
N ASP A 500 18.24 1.57 29.51
CA ASP A 500 18.93 1.03 30.69
C ASP A 500 18.64 -0.47 30.93
N LYS A 501 17.46 -0.97 30.59
CA LYS A 501 17.02 -2.30 30.97
C LYS A 501 16.49 -3.19 29.83
N PHE A 502 16.44 -2.68 28.60
CA PHE A 502 15.90 -3.42 27.46
C PHE A 502 17.01 -4.06 26.62
N TYR A 503 16.83 -5.33 26.27
CA TYR A 503 17.78 -6.12 25.48
C TYR A 503 17.03 -6.83 24.36
N PHE A 504 17.30 -6.47 23.12
CA PHE A 504 16.68 -7.04 21.93
C PHE A 504 17.63 -8.02 21.27
N GLY A 505 17.19 -9.26 21.07
CA GLY A 505 18.08 -10.28 20.53
C GLY A 505 17.45 -11.67 20.49
N GLN A 506 18.30 -12.67 20.57
CA GLN A 506 17.91 -14.06 20.53
C GLN A 506 18.81 -14.87 21.46
N ALA A 507 18.22 -15.81 22.21
CA ALA A 507 18.95 -16.84 22.91
C ALA A 507 19.48 -17.89 21.92
N ASP A 508 20.66 -18.46 22.20
CA ASP A 508 21.30 -19.48 21.35
C ASP A 508 20.42 -20.75 21.22
N ASN A 509 19.71 -21.07 22.29
CA ASN A 509 18.74 -22.17 22.35
C ASN A 509 17.80 -21.98 23.56
N PHE A 510 16.81 -22.87 23.71
CA PHE A 510 15.81 -22.79 24.76
C PHE A 510 16.42 -22.95 26.18
N GLU A 511 17.44 -23.80 26.34
CA GLU A 511 18.11 -23.98 27.62
C GLU A 511 18.89 -22.74 28.06
N ALA A 512 19.56 -22.06 27.09
CA ALA A 512 20.25 -20.80 27.32
C ALA A 512 19.26 -19.69 27.71
N LEU A 513 18.06 -19.65 27.08
CA LEU A 513 16.98 -18.74 27.43
C LEU A 513 16.57 -18.91 28.90
N ILE A 514 16.33 -20.15 29.34
CA ILE A 514 15.94 -20.45 30.72
C ILE A 514 17.05 -20.05 31.73
N LYS A 515 18.32 -20.27 31.39
CA LYS A 515 19.46 -19.89 32.23
C LYS A 515 19.68 -18.38 32.30
N LEU A 516 19.35 -17.66 31.26
CA LEU A 516 19.51 -16.18 31.15
C LEU A 516 18.65 -15.43 32.17
N ILE A 517 17.40 -15.91 32.40
CA ILE A 517 16.43 -15.22 33.26
C ILE A 517 16.86 -15.34 34.73
N GLN A 518 17.08 -14.23 35.40
CA GLN A 518 17.32 -14.13 36.85
C GLN A 518 16.05 -13.66 37.59
N PRO A 519 15.97 -13.80 38.92
CA PRO A 519 14.84 -13.28 39.68
C PRO A 519 14.62 -11.76 39.41
N GLY A 520 13.40 -11.40 39.03
CA GLY A 520 13.02 -10.03 38.65
C GLY A 520 13.26 -9.67 37.18
N ASP A 521 13.84 -10.57 36.38
CA ASP A 521 13.91 -10.40 34.92
C ASP A 521 12.69 -10.99 34.22
N ILE A 522 12.40 -10.45 33.03
CA ILE A 522 11.39 -11.02 32.13
C ILE A 522 11.98 -11.24 30.73
N TYR A 523 11.49 -12.29 30.06
CA TYR A 523 11.87 -12.64 28.70
C TYR A 523 10.63 -12.79 27.80
N PHE A 524 10.60 -12.07 26.70
CA PHE A 524 9.57 -12.17 25.66
C PHE A 524 9.99 -13.19 24.62
N ALA A 525 9.51 -14.44 24.76
CA ALA A 525 9.86 -15.55 23.89
C ALA A 525 8.90 -15.72 22.72
N SER A 526 9.42 -16.05 21.55
CA SER A 526 8.62 -16.41 20.36
C SER A 526 8.40 -17.92 20.32
N GLN A 527 7.13 -18.35 20.20
CA GLN A 527 6.80 -19.77 19.98
C GLN A 527 7.51 -20.31 18.74
N LEU A 528 7.47 -19.58 17.63
CA LEU A 528 8.00 -20.03 16.34
C LEU A 528 9.53 -20.16 16.31
N LYS A 529 10.25 -19.32 17.07
CA LYS A 529 11.71 -19.18 16.92
C LYS A 529 12.51 -19.75 18.08
N GLU A 530 11.93 -19.82 19.28
CA GLU A 530 12.70 -20.14 20.48
C GLU A 530 12.12 -21.30 21.27
N VAL A 531 10.81 -21.57 21.17
CA VAL A 531 10.19 -22.68 21.88
C VAL A 531 10.25 -23.94 21.01
N PRO A 532 10.73 -25.08 21.52
CA PRO A 532 10.86 -26.32 20.74
C PRO A 532 9.49 -26.87 20.29
N GLY A 533 9.30 -27.05 18.99
CA GLY A 533 8.11 -27.66 18.41
C GLY A 533 6.80 -26.97 18.83
N ASP A 534 5.77 -27.78 19.13
CA ASP A 534 4.46 -27.31 19.53
C ASP A 534 4.26 -27.26 21.05
N TRP A 535 5.35 -27.17 21.82
CA TRP A 535 5.31 -27.15 23.28
C TRP A 535 4.57 -25.89 23.78
N ASP A 536 3.41 -26.08 24.39
CA ASP A 536 2.66 -25.04 25.06
C ASP A 536 3.20 -24.83 26.49
N LEU A 537 4.00 -23.78 26.67
CA LEU A 537 4.67 -23.46 27.94
C LEU A 537 3.69 -23.11 29.07
N GLU A 538 2.50 -22.65 28.75
CA GLU A 538 1.48 -22.34 29.77
C GLU A 538 0.89 -23.61 30.36
N LYS A 539 0.68 -24.65 29.54
CA LYS A 539 0.19 -25.95 30.01
C LYS A 539 1.23 -26.77 30.73
N ASN A 540 2.48 -26.71 30.28
CA ASN A 540 3.60 -27.44 30.81
C ASN A 540 4.81 -26.51 30.97
N PRO A 541 4.88 -25.69 32.02
CA PRO A 541 5.95 -24.74 32.20
C PRO A 541 7.28 -25.44 32.47
N PRO A 542 8.43 -24.95 31.94
CA PRO A 542 9.73 -25.49 32.22
C PRO A 542 10.11 -25.25 33.69
N SER A 543 10.90 -26.16 34.26
CA SER A 543 11.33 -26.08 35.66
C SER A 543 12.06 -24.75 35.94
N GLY A 544 11.68 -24.09 37.03
CA GLY A 544 12.30 -22.84 37.48
C GLY A 544 11.94 -21.60 36.71
N VAL A 545 10.91 -21.64 35.83
CA VAL A 545 10.41 -20.50 35.10
C VAL A 545 8.89 -20.43 35.24
N LYS A 546 8.36 -19.22 35.37
CA LYS A 546 6.93 -18.93 35.38
C LYS A 546 6.51 -18.34 34.04
N VAL A 547 5.36 -18.77 33.51
CA VAL A 547 4.71 -18.12 32.39
C VAL A 547 3.80 -17.00 32.94
N LEU A 548 4.16 -15.76 32.68
CA LEU A 548 3.48 -14.58 33.22
C LEU A 548 2.35 -14.10 32.30
N LEU A 549 2.51 -14.31 30.97
CA LEU A 549 1.52 -13.98 29.95
C LEU A 549 1.73 -14.93 28.76
N THR A 550 0.62 -15.35 28.14
CA THR A 550 0.61 -16.07 26.86
C THR A 550 -0.27 -15.33 25.87
N VAL A 551 0.31 -14.90 24.75
CA VAL A 551 -0.44 -14.34 23.63
C VAL A 551 -0.75 -15.44 22.62
N ARG A 552 -2.04 -15.60 22.27
CA ARG A 552 -2.53 -16.65 21.38
C ARG A 552 -3.12 -16.05 20.10
N ASP A 553 -3.03 -16.81 19.00
CA ASP A 553 -3.75 -16.46 17.77
C ASP A 553 -5.26 -16.73 17.89
N PHE A 554 -6.00 -16.44 16.82
CA PHE A 554 -7.45 -16.68 16.77
C PHE A 554 -7.85 -18.18 16.83
N TYR A 555 -6.89 -19.10 16.60
CA TYR A 555 -7.06 -20.55 16.71
C TYR A 555 -6.61 -21.07 18.06
N GLN A 556 -6.35 -20.18 19.03
CA GLN A 556 -5.87 -20.50 20.38
C GLN A 556 -4.48 -21.14 20.42
N ARG A 557 -3.69 -21.01 19.35
CA ARG A 557 -2.29 -21.45 19.33
C ARG A 557 -1.40 -20.37 19.94
N PRO A 558 -0.44 -20.70 20.78
CA PRO A 558 0.46 -19.72 21.37
C PRO A 558 1.35 -19.08 20.29
N LEU A 559 1.52 -17.76 20.37
CA LEU A 559 2.41 -16.97 19.52
C LEU A 559 3.63 -16.47 20.30
N PHE A 560 3.38 -15.95 21.49
CA PHE A 560 4.40 -15.39 22.36
C PHE A 560 4.13 -15.72 23.82
N TYR A 561 5.22 -15.76 24.59
CA TYR A 561 5.19 -15.87 26.05
C TYR A 561 5.98 -14.74 26.69
N VAL A 562 5.53 -14.30 27.86
CA VAL A 562 6.35 -13.53 28.80
C VAL A 562 6.73 -14.47 29.93
N LEU A 563 8.02 -14.72 30.05
CA LEU A 563 8.62 -15.67 31.03
C LEU A 563 9.33 -14.89 32.12
N GLY A 564 9.28 -15.38 33.36
CA GLY A 564 9.97 -14.79 34.51
C GLY A 564 10.39 -15.88 35.52
N LYS A 565 11.19 -15.48 36.53
CA LYS A 565 11.55 -16.33 37.70
C LYS A 565 11.06 -15.73 38.99
#